data_4ee65a311bd755d0bdbf1e6987db2725
#
_entry.id   4ee65a311bd755d0bdbf1e6987db2725
#
_cell.length_a   1.000
_cell.length_b   1.000
_cell.length_c   1.000
_cell.angle_alpha   90.00
_cell.angle_beta   90.00
_cell.angle_gamma   90.00
#
_symmetry.space_group_name_H-M   'P 1'
#
loop_
_entity.id
_entity.type
_entity.pdbx_description
1 polymer ?
#
loop_
_entity_poly.entity_id
_entity_poly.type
_entity_poly.pdbx_seq_one_letter_code
_entity_poly.pdbx_strand_id
1 'polypeptide(L)'
;MQIVLDSSNKNVIGNVTENYEKLFEALNPTLFKYNNEPSDTRIHVGLVAEDMLSAMEPLGFDKNNFCVYVKDKENIDEDTYREVTGVNETELIVLNTYMIQKCIQRIKQLENEIAELKK
;
A
#
# COMPACT_ATOMS: atom_id res chain seq x y z
N MET A 1 -7.50 -14.46 2.08
CA MET A 1 -8.35 -13.53 1.29
C MET A 1 -8.06 -13.68 -0.19
N GLN A 2 -9.09 -13.77 -1.00
CA GLN A 2 -8.94 -13.78 -2.44
C GLN A 2 -8.86 -12.36 -2.98
N ILE A 3 -7.90 -12.11 -3.86
CA ILE A 3 -7.74 -10.82 -4.53
C ILE A 3 -8.10 -10.91 -6.01
N VAL A 4 -8.75 -12.00 -6.40
CA VAL A 4 -9.24 -12.19 -7.76
C VAL A 4 -10.55 -11.42 -7.93
N LEU A 5 -10.63 -10.62 -8.97
CA LEU A 5 -11.79 -9.79 -9.26
C LEU A 5 -12.80 -10.59 -10.08
N ASP A 6 -13.97 -10.82 -9.50
CA ASP A 6 -15.14 -11.35 -10.20
C ASP A 6 -16.08 -10.18 -10.48
N SER A 7 -16.23 -9.84 -11.75
CA SER A 7 -17.01 -8.67 -12.16
C SER A 7 -18.51 -8.83 -11.94
N SER A 8 -19.00 -10.06 -11.66
CA SER A 8 -20.42 -10.28 -11.46
C SER A 8 -20.98 -9.62 -10.20
N ASN A 9 -20.11 -9.40 -9.18
CA ASN A 9 -20.52 -8.77 -7.92
C ASN A 9 -19.66 -7.55 -7.56
N LYS A 10 -18.97 -7.01 -8.53
CA LYS A 10 -18.10 -5.84 -8.35
C LYS A 10 -18.50 -4.72 -9.30
N ASN A 11 -18.31 -3.50 -8.86
CA ASN A 11 -18.44 -2.32 -9.71
C ASN A 11 -17.04 -1.83 -10.04
N VAL A 12 -16.59 -2.09 -11.26
CA VAL A 12 -15.26 -1.65 -11.70
C VAL A 12 -15.31 -0.15 -12.02
N ILE A 13 -14.53 0.64 -11.31
CA ILE A 13 -14.56 2.10 -11.42
C ILE A 13 -13.41 2.69 -12.25
N GLY A 14 -12.42 1.90 -12.60
CA GLY A 14 -11.34 2.38 -13.46
C GLY A 14 -10.05 1.62 -13.28
N ASN A 15 -9.01 2.15 -13.90
CA ASN A 15 -7.67 1.61 -13.80
C ASN A 15 -6.85 2.35 -12.75
N VAL A 16 -5.79 1.70 -12.26
CA VAL A 16 -4.82 2.34 -11.39
C VAL A 16 -4.09 3.45 -12.15
N THR A 17 -3.94 4.61 -11.53
CA THR A 17 -3.40 5.81 -12.17
C THR A 17 -2.05 6.22 -11.58
N GLU A 18 -1.44 7.26 -12.16
CA GLU A 18 -0.15 7.81 -11.75
C GLU A 18 -0.10 8.25 -10.27
N ASN A 19 -1.24 8.64 -9.69
CA ASN A 19 -1.27 9.00 -8.26
C ASN A 19 -0.87 7.84 -7.36
N TYR A 20 -1.20 6.62 -7.75
CA TYR A 20 -0.77 5.42 -7.00
C TYR A 20 0.74 5.22 -7.08
N GLU A 21 1.33 5.56 -8.21
CA GLU A 21 2.78 5.53 -8.38
C GLU A 21 3.47 6.50 -7.43
N LYS A 22 2.95 7.72 -7.32
CA LYS A 22 3.44 8.73 -6.37
C LYS A 22 3.27 8.28 -4.92
N LEU A 23 2.17 7.62 -4.61
CA LEU A 23 1.94 7.05 -3.28
C LEU A 23 3.03 6.02 -2.95
N PHE A 24 3.31 5.11 -3.88
CA PHE A 24 4.34 4.08 -3.69
C PHE A 24 5.72 4.68 -3.45
N GLU A 25 6.08 5.72 -4.18
CA GLU A 25 7.37 6.41 -3.99
C GLU A 25 7.49 7.03 -2.60
N ALA A 26 6.38 7.39 -1.99
CA ALA A 26 6.35 8.01 -0.66
C ALA A 26 6.27 7.01 0.48
N LEU A 27 6.05 5.73 0.21
CA LEU A 27 5.96 4.70 1.24
C LEU A 27 7.34 4.42 1.84
N ASN A 28 7.35 4.12 3.14
CA ASN A 28 8.59 3.89 3.88
C ASN A 28 8.56 2.53 4.57
N PRO A 29 9.11 1.47 3.95
CA PRO A 29 9.25 0.20 4.65
C PRO A 29 10.09 0.36 5.91
N THR A 30 9.58 -0.10 7.03
CA THR A 30 10.12 0.19 8.36
C THR A 30 10.39 -1.10 9.12
N LEU A 31 11.48 -1.13 9.85
CA LEU A 31 11.78 -2.22 10.77
C LEU A 31 11.18 -1.91 12.13
N PHE A 32 10.56 -2.93 12.76
CA PHE A 32 9.91 -2.71 14.06
C PHE A 32 9.92 -3.98 14.92
N LYS A 33 9.63 -3.80 16.21
CA LYS A 33 9.35 -4.87 17.17
C LYS A 33 8.04 -4.53 17.88
N TYR A 34 7.31 -5.57 18.27
CA TYR A 34 6.07 -5.38 19.01
C TYR A 34 6.35 -4.99 20.46
N ASN A 35 5.71 -3.90 20.93
CA ASN A 35 5.85 -3.43 22.31
C ASN A 35 5.11 -4.33 23.29
N ASN A 36 4.04 -4.96 22.86
CA ASN A 36 3.21 -5.83 23.70
C ASN A 36 3.72 -7.27 23.79
N GLU A 37 4.86 -7.56 23.14
CA GLU A 37 5.47 -8.89 23.13
C GLU A 37 6.95 -8.78 23.51
N PRO A 38 7.26 -8.46 24.77
CA PRO A 38 8.66 -8.20 25.16
C PRO A 38 9.57 -9.42 25.04
N SER A 39 9.00 -10.62 24.98
CA SER A 39 9.76 -11.86 24.75
C SER A 39 10.09 -12.08 23.28
N ASP A 40 9.44 -11.37 22.35
CA ASP A 40 9.72 -11.47 20.92
C ASP A 40 10.89 -10.55 20.58
N THR A 41 12.02 -11.13 20.27
CA THR A 41 13.23 -10.39 19.87
C THR A 41 13.39 -10.26 18.37
N ARG A 42 12.46 -10.81 17.60
CA ARG A 42 12.52 -10.78 16.14
C ARG A 42 12.25 -9.40 15.60
N ILE A 43 12.92 -9.08 14.51
CA ILE A 43 12.72 -7.84 13.78
C ILE A 43 11.73 -8.10 12.66
N HIS A 44 10.71 -7.24 12.58
CA HIS A 44 9.67 -7.31 11.56
C HIS A 44 9.85 -6.18 10.54
N VAL A 45 9.29 -6.38 9.35
CA VAL A 45 9.28 -5.37 8.29
C VAL A 45 7.82 -5.06 7.96
N GLY A 46 7.48 -3.80 7.89
CA GLY A 46 6.12 -3.40 7.54
C GLY A 46 6.01 -1.94 7.20
N LEU A 47 4.78 -1.50 7.02
CA LEU A 47 4.45 -0.10 6.76
C LEU A 47 3.70 0.44 7.98
N VAL A 48 4.12 1.62 8.45
CA VAL A 48 3.48 2.29 9.58
C VAL A 48 2.23 3.03 9.07
N ALA A 49 1.08 2.80 9.72
CA ALA A 49 -0.20 3.36 9.27
C ALA A 49 -0.19 4.89 9.21
N GLU A 50 0.44 5.55 10.17
CA GLU A 50 0.55 7.02 10.21
C GLU A 50 1.39 7.55 9.04
N ASP A 51 2.43 6.83 8.65
CA ASP A 51 3.25 7.18 7.48
C ASP A 51 2.46 7.01 6.19
N MET A 52 1.65 5.95 6.10
CA MET A 52 0.74 5.74 4.96
C MET A 52 -0.23 6.91 4.84
N LEU A 53 -0.85 7.32 5.94
CA LEU A 53 -1.80 8.44 5.94
C LEU A 53 -1.13 9.73 5.50
N SER A 54 0.08 10.00 5.99
CA SER A 54 0.84 11.19 5.60
C SER A 54 1.19 11.20 4.12
N ALA A 55 1.42 10.03 3.52
CA ALA A 55 1.68 9.90 2.10
C ALA A 55 0.40 10.08 1.26
N MET A 56 -0.74 9.64 1.79
CA MET A 56 -2.03 9.69 1.09
C MET A 56 -2.60 11.09 0.97
N GLU A 57 -2.53 11.88 2.03
CA GLU A 57 -3.23 13.17 2.11
C GLU A 57 -2.83 14.16 0.99
N PRO A 58 -1.53 14.39 0.72
CA PRO A 58 -1.16 15.33 -0.35
C PRO A 58 -1.58 14.87 -1.74
N LEU A 59 -1.85 13.58 -1.92
CA LEU A 59 -2.23 13.01 -3.21
C LEU A 59 -3.74 12.90 -3.41
N GLY A 60 -4.52 13.32 -2.41
CA GLY A 60 -5.97 13.33 -2.48
C GLY A 60 -6.65 12.01 -2.19
N PHE A 61 -5.95 11.05 -1.63
CA PHE A 61 -6.57 9.80 -1.18
C PHE A 61 -7.37 10.05 0.09
N ASP A 62 -8.61 9.55 0.13
CA ASP A 62 -9.49 9.68 1.28
C ASP A 62 -9.35 8.46 2.19
N LYS A 63 -8.90 8.69 3.42
CA LYS A 63 -8.70 7.62 4.41
C LYS A 63 -9.97 6.83 4.73
N ASN A 64 -11.13 7.40 4.44
CA ASN A 64 -12.42 6.77 4.75
C ASN A 64 -12.89 5.83 3.66
N ASN A 65 -12.32 5.90 2.46
CA ASN A 65 -12.73 5.06 1.34
C ASN A 65 -11.58 4.35 0.61
N PHE A 66 -10.35 4.50 1.09
CA PHE A 66 -9.20 3.81 0.50
C PHE A 66 -8.84 2.60 1.34
N CYS A 67 -9.16 1.40 0.84
CA CYS A 67 -9.06 0.16 1.62
C CYS A 67 -7.65 -0.30 1.95
N VAL A 68 -6.61 0.29 1.37
CA VAL A 68 -5.24 -0.01 1.78
C VAL A 68 -4.95 0.54 3.17
N TYR A 69 -5.55 1.67 3.53
CA TYR A 69 -5.51 2.21 4.87
C TYR A 69 -6.67 1.69 5.69
N VAL A 70 -6.39 1.03 6.80
CA VAL A 70 -7.40 0.41 7.65
C VAL A 70 -7.52 1.19 8.95
N LYS A 71 -8.78 1.51 9.30
CA LYS A 71 -9.12 2.14 10.56
C LYS A 71 -10.29 1.36 11.16
N ASP A 72 -10.08 0.79 12.34
CA ASP A 72 -11.05 -0.07 12.97
C ASP A 72 -11.11 0.21 14.46
N LYS A 73 -12.10 -0.40 15.13
CA LYS A 73 -12.26 -0.30 16.57
C LYS A 73 -12.05 -1.66 17.20
N GLU A 74 -11.25 -1.71 18.24
CA GLU A 74 -11.01 -2.90 19.03
C GLU A 74 -11.66 -2.73 20.41
N ASN A 75 -12.53 -3.67 20.79
CA ASN A 75 -13.14 -3.65 22.10
C ASN A 75 -12.13 -4.05 23.17
N ILE A 76 -12.00 -3.20 24.21
CA ILE A 76 -11.18 -3.50 25.37
C ILE A 76 -12.03 -4.21 26.42
N ASP A 77 -13.28 -3.73 26.59
CA ASP A 77 -14.33 -4.34 27.43
C ASP A 77 -15.70 -4.00 26.84
N GLU A 78 -16.80 -4.32 27.57
CA GLU A 78 -18.16 -4.12 27.07
C GLU A 78 -18.48 -2.67 26.67
N ASP A 79 -17.89 -1.70 27.37
CA ASP A 79 -18.21 -0.28 27.19
C ASP A 79 -17.04 0.53 26.65
N THR A 80 -15.86 -0.07 26.52
CA THR A 80 -14.64 0.64 26.14
C THR A 80 -14.03 0.02 24.90
N TYR A 81 -13.69 0.85 23.93
CA TYR A 81 -12.95 0.42 22.75
C TYR A 81 -11.89 1.46 22.39
N ARG A 82 -10.90 1.02 21.65
CA ARG A 82 -9.86 1.90 21.11
C ARG A 82 -9.86 1.84 19.60
N GLU A 83 -9.37 2.90 19.01
CA GLU A 83 -9.19 2.97 17.57
C GLU A 83 -7.88 2.30 17.18
N VAL A 84 -7.92 1.45 16.16
CA VAL A 84 -6.76 0.74 15.64
C VAL A 84 -6.61 1.10 14.18
N THR A 85 -5.39 1.45 13.77
CA THR A 85 -5.06 1.74 12.39
C THR A 85 -4.09 0.69 11.85
N GLY A 86 -4.12 0.48 10.54
CA GLY A 86 -3.24 -0.49 9.91
C GLY A 86 -3.19 -0.31 8.40
N VAL A 87 -2.48 -1.21 7.75
CA VAL A 87 -2.33 -1.25 6.30
C VAL A 87 -2.84 -2.59 5.80
N ASN A 88 -3.71 -2.57 4.79
CA ASN A 88 -4.17 -3.80 4.15
C ASN A 88 -3.14 -4.25 3.12
N GLU A 89 -2.27 -5.14 3.52
CA GLU A 89 -1.16 -5.62 2.69
C GLU A 89 -1.64 -6.43 1.49
N THR A 90 -2.79 -7.09 1.59
CA THR A 90 -3.35 -7.87 0.48
C THR A 90 -3.65 -6.98 -0.73
N GLU A 91 -4.26 -5.83 -0.52
CA GLU A 91 -4.53 -4.89 -1.61
C GLU A 91 -3.25 -4.20 -2.09
N LEU A 92 -2.30 -4.00 -1.18
CA LEU A 92 -0.99 -3.45 -1.53
C LEU A 92 -0.22 -4.36 -2.50
N ILE A 93 -0.37 -5.68 -2.39
CA ILE A 93 0.23 -6.65 -3.30
C ILE A 93 -0.23 -6.39 -4.74
N VAL A 94 -1.50 -6.09 -4.94
CA VAL A 94 -2.03 -5.78 -6.27
C VAL A 94 -1.40 -4.49 -6.82
N LEU A 95 -1.23 -3.48 -5.98
CA LEU A 95 -0.54 -2.25 -6.36
C LEU A 95 0.94 -2.50 -6.70
N ASN A 96 1.57 -3.46 -6.05
CA ASN A 96 2.93 -3.88 -6.41
C ASN A 96 2.99 -4.37 -7.86
N THR A 97 1.97 -5.08 -8.32
CA THR A 97 1.87 -5.52 -9.72
C THR A 97 1.89 -4.32 -10.67
N TYR A 98 1.10 -3.29 -10.37
CA TYR A 98 1.09 -2.05 -11.15
C TYR A 98 2.48 -1.41 -11.20
N MET A 99 3.16 -1.31 -10.05
CA MET A 99 4.49 -0.70 -9.98
C MET A 99 5.54 -1.50 -10.74
N ILE A 100 5.48 -2.83 -10.67
CA ILE A 100 6.38 -3.69 -11.43
C ILE A 100 6.17 -3.48 -12.93
N GLN A 101 4.91 -3.39 -13.38
CA GLN A 101 4.60 -3.12 -14.78
C GLN A 101 5.18 -1.78 -15.23
N LYS A 102 5.07 -0.74 -14.40
CA LYS A 102 5.65 0.58 -14.70
C LYS A 102 7.16 0.53 -14.78
N CYS A 103 7.80 -0.19 -13.87
CA CYS A 103 9.25 -0.38 -13.91
C CYS A 103 9.70 -1.09 -15.18
N ILE A 104 8.98 -2.12 -15.62
CA ILE A 104 9.27 -2.84 -16.84
C ILE A 104 9.18 -1.90 -18.05
N GLN A 105 8.12 -1.10 -18.11
CA GLN A 105 7.93 -0.12 -19.19
C GLN A 105 9.08 0.89 -19.24
N ARG A 106 9.50 1.40 -18.10
CA ARG A 106 10.61 2.37 -18.02
C ARG A 106 11.95 1.74 -18.39
N ILE A 107 12.17 0.48 -18.00
CA ILE A 107 13.38 -0.24 -18.40
C ILE A 107 13.42 -0.40 -19.92
N LYS A 108 12.32 -0.79 -20.54
CA LYS A 108 12.25 -0.93 -22.01
C LYS A 108 12.49 0.40 -22.71
N GLN A 109 11.93 1.48 -22.18
CA GLN A 109 12.13 2.82 -22.72
C GLN A 109 13.60 3.22 -22.64
N LEU A 110 14.25 3.00 -21.50
CA LEU A 110 15.66 3.31 -21.31
C LEU A 110 16.56 2.46 -22.22
N GLU A 111 16.23 1.17 -22.40
CA GLU A 111 16.95 0.31 -23.33
C GLU A 111 16.87 0.85 -24.75
N ASN A 112 15.69 1.33 -25.18
CA ASN A 112 15.52 1.94 -26.50
C ASN A 112 16.33 3.24 -26.64
N GLU A 113 16.33 4.08 -25.61
CA GLU A 113 17.11 5.32 -25.60
C GLU A 113 18.61 5.05 -25.67
N ILE A 114 19.09 4.03 -24.94
CA ILE A 114 20.49 3.61 -24.99
C ILE A 114 20.84 3.12 -26.39
N ALA A 115 19.98 2.33 -27.01
CA ALA A 115 20.19 1.85 -28.37
C ALA A 115 20.30 3.00 -29.37
N GLU A 116 19.44 4.03 -29.22
CA GLU A 116 19.51 5.23 -30.07
C GLU A 116 20.82 6.00 -29.88
N LEU A 117 21.29 6.12 -28.64
CA LEU A 117 22.54 6.83 -28.36
C LEU A 117 23.78 6.10 -28.90
N LYS A 118 23.67 4.79 -29.15
CA LYS A 118 24.78 3.99 -29.71
C LYS A 118 24.86 3.96 -31.23
N LYS A 119 23.90 4.55 -31.91
CA LYS A 119 23.89 4.62 -33.37
C LYS A 119 24.94 5.59 -33.91
#